data_801c93dd008e4087039cab9abccd48cf
#
_entry.id   801c93dd008e4087039cab9abccd48cf
#
_cell.length_a   1.000
_cell.length_b   1.000
_cell.length_c   1.000
_cell.angle_alpha   90.00
_cell.angle_beta   90.00
_cell.angle_gamma   90.00
#
_symmetry.space_group_name_H-M   'P 1'
#
loop_
_entity.id
_entity.type
_entity.pdbx_description
1 polymer ?
#
loop_
_entity_poly.entity_id
_entity_poly.type
_entity_poly.pdbx_seq_one_letter_code
_entity_poly.pdbx_strand_id
1 'polypeptide(L)'
;MNRIRRTWSVLLPAVGLALALSGTPAASAPPPVAAPVIAAAQAAAAPLASNVHIFYYSWYGSPAVNGSYRHWQQGGFTPPNAIGANLYPKLGAYDSGDYAGAVNQHMAWIAQAGVGVIVYSWWGQNSYEDRLVPGVLNAADQHGIKVAWHLEPYAGRTAASTVADVNYLNSRYGSHPAYHRDAANGNRPAFYVFESLRTADWAPIAPLRSANIILAQTTDTSKVAHFGGMYTYDAIAGTTAPGWADASAFCKANGLVWAPSVGPGYIDDRAVPGNTTPTLGRDNGATYDREWGNALAAANGGPPSWVSITSFNEWHEGSSIEPAHATPPAGNNYQTFSGAYGLTGTAAETAYLTRTKYWVDRYNPPAPSSVVSLRARVNNRYVAAESAGAAPLIANRTSVGPWEQFDRVDLGGGLIALRARVNTRFVHADSTAPLIANATAAGTWETFRVVANSDGSVSLLATANNRYVAAENAGAAALVANRTAIGGWEKFDIVPG
;
A
#
# COMPACT_ATOMS: atom_id res chain seq x y z
N MET A 1 22.84 11.71 -61.81
CA MET A 1 23.92 11.03 -62.56
C MET A 1 24.56 9.97 -61.71
N ASN A 2 24.57 8.75 -62.25
CA ASN A 2 25.38 7.56 -61.96
C ASN A 2 25.22 6.91 -60.56
N ARG A 3 24.53 5.79 -60.53
CA ARG A 3 24.70 4.34 -60.90
C ARG A 3 25.51 3.56 -59.84
N ILE A 4 24.82 2.74 -59.12
CA ILE A 4 24.71 1.26 -59.05
C ILE A 4 26.06 0.51 -59.27
N ARG A 5 26.41 -0.37 -58.32
CA ARG A 5 26.79 -1.77 -58.61
C ARG A 5 26.59 -2.70 -57.43
N ARG A 6 25.83 -3.77 -57.69
CA ARG A 6 25.73 -5.02 -56.93
C ARG A 6 26.93 -5.91 -57.25
N THR A 7 27.38 -6.71 -56.30
CA THR A 7 28.13 -7.93 -56.58
C THR A 7 27.63 -9.08 -55.72
N TRP A 8 27.26 -10.14 -56.42
CA TRP A 8 26.92 -11.46 -55.89
C TRP A 8 28.21 -12.26 -55.73
N SER A 9 28.32 -13.13 -54.72
CA SER A 9 29.33 -14.20 -54.66
C SER A 9 28.66 -15.53 -54.35
N VAL A 10 29.01 -16.50 -55.13
CA VAL A 10 28.46 -17.84 -55.29
C VAL A 10 29.14 -18.80 -54.35
N LEU A 11 28.36 -19.71 -53.75
CA LEU A 11 28.79 -20.90 -53.00
C LEU A 11 29.23 -22.02 -53.94
N LEU A 12 30.28 -22.72 -53.55
CA LEU A 12 30.62 -24.05 -54.06
C LEU A 12 30.93 -24.99 -52.90
N PRO A 13 30.52 -26.29 -52.95
CA PRO A 13 30.65 -27.22 -51.83
C PRO A 13 31.97 -28.00 -51.87
N ALA A 14 32.52 -28.26 -50.69
CA ALA A 14 33.65 -29.17 -50.52
C ALA A 14 33.14 -30.55 -50.05
N VAL A 15 33.49 -31.59 -50.80
CA VAL A 15 33.28 -32.99 -50.49
C VAL A 15 34.45 -33.45 -49.61
N GLY A 16 34.18 -33.93 -48.39
CA GLY A 16 35.19 -34.50 -47.48
C GLY A 16 34.91 -36.00 -47.24
N LEU A 17 35.92 -36.77 -47.48
CA LEU A 17 36.02 -38.23 -47.46
C LEU A 17 35.96 -38.75 -46.00
N ALA A 18 35.09 -39.72 -45.70
CA ALA A 18 34.97 -40.37 -44.41
C ALA A 18 35.94 -41.54 -44.26
N LEU A 19 36.81 -41.50 -43.25
CA LEU A 19 37.52 -42.71 -42.75
C LEU A 19 36.75 -43.29 -41.58
N ALA A 20 36.37 -44.54 -41.72
CA ALA A 20 35.75 -45.32 -40.64
C ALA A 20 36.83 -45.84 -39.70
N LEU A 21 36.74 -45.50 -38.45
CA LEU A 21 37.50 -46.11 -37.33
C LEU A 21 36.45 -46.83 -36.42
N SER A 22 36.58 -48.16 -36.34
CA SER A 22 35.79 -49.01 -35.47
C SER A 22 36.27 -48.85 -34.01
N GLY A 23 35.44 -48.19 -33.18
CA GLY A 23 35.61 -48.06 -31.76
C GLY A 23 34.50 -48.81 -31.00
N THR A 24 34.85 -49.64 -30.04
CA THR A 24 34.00 -50.37 -29.13
C THR A 24 32.97 -49.50 -28.40
N PRO A 25 31.73 -49.93 -28.13
CA PRO A 25 30.77 -49.10 -27.46
C PRO A 25 31.10 -48.95 -25.98
N ALA A 26 31.33 -47.71 -25.55
CA ALA A 26 31.37 -47.34 -24.13
C ALA A 26 29.93 -47.39 -23.58
N ALA A 27 29.76 -48.02 -22.42
CA ALA A 27 28.48 -48.09 -21.70
C ALA A 27 28.02 -46.65 -21.36
N SER A 28 26.82 -46.28 -21.79
CA SER A 28 26.20 -45.01 -21.47
C SER A 28 25.89 -44.95 -19.96
N ALA A 29 26.37 -43.91 -19.30
CA ALA A 29 25.98 -43.59 -17.93
C ALA A 29 24.48 -43.27 -17.89
N PRO A 30 23.76 -43.66 -16.81
CA PRO A 30 22.36 -43.33 -16.66
C PRO A 30 22.16 -41.79 -16.58
N PRO A 31 21.05 -41.28 -17.11
CA PRO A 31 20.78 -39.82 -17.04
C PRO A 31 20.68 -39.39 -15.60
N PRO A 32 21.11 -38.14 -15.24
CA PRO A 32 20.97 -37.62 -13.90
C PRO A 32 19.48 -37.58 -13.53
N VAL A 33 19.15 -38.17 -12.39
CA VAL A 33 17.80 -38.04 -11.80
C VAL A 33 17.59 -36.56 -11.49
N ALA A 34 16.62 -35.95 -12.16
CA ALA A 34 16.21 -34.59 -11.87
C ALA A 34 15.81 -34.49 -10.39
N ALA A 35 16.50 -33.67 -9.62
CA ALA A 35 16.08 -33.35 -8.26
C ALA A 35 14.63 -32.82 -8.30
N PRO A 36 13.78 -33.21 -7.34
CA PRO A 36 12.42 -32.68 -7.29
C PRO A 36 12.52 -31.16 -7.12
N VAL A 37 11.97 -30.40 -8.08
CA VAL A 37 11.72 -28.99 -7.94
C VAL A 37 10.64 -28.87 -6.89
N ILE A 38 11.03 -28.66 -5.62
CA ILE A 38 10.09 -28.25 -4.59
C ILE A 38 9.65 -26.85 -5.03
N ALA A 39 8.45 -26.77 -5.62
CA ALA A 39 7.78 -25.51 -5.86
C ALA A 39 7.74 -24.79 -4.50
N ALA A 40 8.53 -23.71 -4.36
CA ALA A 40 8.42 -22.84 -3.20
C ALA A 40 6.95 -22.42 -3.13
N ALA A 41 6.24 -22.85 -2.10
CA ALA A 41 4.90 -22.37 -1.84
C ALA A 41 5.00 -20.85 -1.75
N GLN A 42 4.42 -20.17 -2.72
CA GLN A 42 4.37 -18.72 -2.76
C GLN A 42 3.58 -18.30 -1.53
N ALA A 43 4.26 -17.73 -0.54
CA ALA A 43 3.59 -17.24 0.66
C ALA A 43 2.43 -16.36 0.21
N ALA A 44 1.22 -16.69 0.67
CA ALA A 44 0.04 -15.89 0.35
C ALA A 44 0.34 -14.44 0.74
N ALA A 45 0.11 -13.51 -0.19
CA ALA A 45 0.27 -12.09 0.11
C ALA A 45 -0.56 -11.73 1.34
N ALA A 46 -0.02 -10.89 2.24
CA ALA A 46 -0.78 -10.44 3.40
C ALA A 46 -2.11 -9.83 2.93
N PRO A 47 -3.22 -10.12 3.63
CA PRO A 47 -4.52 -9.57 3.23
C PRO A 47 -4.50 -8.04 3.24
N LEU A 48 -5.17 -7.42 2.27
CA LEU A 48 -5.32 -5.98 2.20
C LEU A 48 -6.13 -5.46 3.39
N ALA A 49 -5.80 -4.26 3.87
CA ALA A 49 -6.44 -3.66 5.03
C ALA A 49 -7.84 -3.14 4.69
N SER A 50 -8.89 -3.87 5.10
CA SER A 50 -10.30 -3.51 4.86
C SER A 50 -10.77 -2.28 5.61
N ASN A 51 -10.00 -1.78 6.57
CA ASN A 51 -10.24 -0.56 7.33
C ASN A 51 -9.39 0.64 6.87
N VAL A 52 -8.69 0.49 5.73
CA VAL A 52 -7.99 1.59 5.04
C VAL A 52 -8.66 1.79 3.69
N HIS A 53 -9.25 2.96 3.54
CA HIS A 53 -10.01 3.37 2.38
C HIS A 53 -9.26 4.48 1.63
N ILE A 54 -9.40 4.56 0.30
CA ILE A 54 -8.76 5.61 -0.49
C ILE A 54 -9.72 6.16 -1.54
N PHE A 55 -9.88 7.49 -1.61
CA PHE A 55 -10.74 8.13 -2.61
C PHE A 55 -10.15 7.95 -3.99
N TYR A 56 -11.01 7.52 -4.94
CA TYR A 56 -10.66 7.13 -6.30
C TYR A 56 -11.58 7.79 -7.32
N TYR A 57 -11.00 8.46 -8.32
CA TYR A 57 -11.70 9.26 -9.32
C TYR A 57 -11.62 8.63 -10.71
N SER A 58 -12.79 8.35 -11.30
CA SER A 58 -12.93 7.73 -12.62
C SER A 58 -13.51 8.72 -13.65
N TRP A 59 -13.12 9.96 -13.65
CA TRP A 59 -13.66 11.00 -14.52
C TRP A 59 -12.74 11.43 -15.65
N TYR A 60 -11.52 10.86 -15.72
CA TYR A 60 -10.55 11.16 -16.76
C TYR A 60 -10.88 10.44 -18.06
N GLY A 61 -10.71 11.13 -19.20
CA GLY A 61 -10.90 10.56 -20.52
C GLY A 61 -9.78 10.91 -21.47
N SER A 62 -9.59 10.09 -22.50
CA SER A 62 -8.62 10.29 -23.56
C SER A 62 -9.24 10.12 -24.95
N PRO A 63 -8.64 10.67 -26.02
CA PRO A 63 -9.17 10.50 -27.37
C PRO A 63 -9.22 9.04 -27.84
N ALA A 64 -8.35 8.19 -27.33
CA ALA A 64 -8.27 6.78 -27.73
C ALA A 64 -9.51 5.98 -27.30
N VAL A 65 -10.12 6.32 -26.15
CA VAL A 65 -11.29 5.61 -25.60
C VAL A 65 -12.57 6.45 -25.73
N ASN A 66 -12.48 7.75 -25.44
CA ASN A 66 -13.63 8.65 -25.37
C ASN A 66 -13.77 9.62 -26.55
N GLY A 67 -12.88 9.58 -27.56
CA GLY A 67 -12.84 10.51 -28.67
C GLY A 67 -12.35 11.91 -28.31
N SER A 68 -12.19 12.24 -27.05
CA SER A 68 -11.66 13.52 -26.54
C SER A 68 -11.10 13.36 -25.14
N TYR A 69 -10.28 14.33 -24.70
CA TYR A 69 -9.87 14.41 -23.30
C TYR A 69 -11.04 14.85 -22.42
N ARG A 70 -11.11 14.31 -21.18
CA ARG A 70 -12.02 14.74 -20.13
C ARG A 70 -11.22 15.03 -18.87
N HIS A 71 -11.61 16.08 -18.16
CA HIS A 71 -10.99 16.63 -16.96
C HIS A 71 -9.54 17.11 -17.12
N TRP A 72 -8.69 16.46 -17.92
CA TRP A 72 -7.29 16.85 -18.10
C TRP A 72 -7.09 18.29 -18.58
N GLN A 73 -8.07 18.85 -19.33
CA GLN A 73 -8.05 20.24 -19.82
C GLN A 73 -8.53 21.29 -18.82
N GLN A 74 -8.88 20.91 -17.59
CA GLN A 74 -9.35 21.85 -16.57
C GLN A 74 -8.33 22.98 -16.40
N GLY A 75 -8.80 24.20 -16.07
CA GLY A 75 -7.97 25.40 -16.02
C GLY A 75 -7.52 25.93 -17.39
N GLY A 76 -8.03 25.37 -18.51
CA GLY A 76 -7.72 25.81 -19.87
C GLY A 76 -6.46 25.18 -20.49
N PHE A 77 -5.97 24.10 -19.90
CA PHE A 77 -4.79 23.37 -20.42
C PHE A 77 -5.10 22.51 -21.64
N THR A 78 -4.05 22.19 -22.41
CA THR A 78 -4.15 21.39 -23.66
C THR A 78 -3.42 20.05 -23.48
N PRO A 79 -4.13 18.95 -23.10
CA PRO A 79 -3.54 17.62 -23.01
C PRO A 79 -3.02 17.12 -24.37
N PRO A 80 -2.09 16.13 -24.43
CA PRO A 80 -1.64 15.33 -23.30
C PRO A 80 -0.55 15.97 -22.45
N ASN A 81 0.28 16.86 -23.01
CA ASN A 81 1.49 17.33 -22.35
C ASN A 81 1.24 18.44 -21.31
N ALA A 82 0.20 19.24 -21.50
CA ALA A 82 -0.21 20.28 -20.57
C ALA A 82 -1.58 19.91 -19.99
N ILE A 83 -1.64 19.66 -18.66
CA ILE A 83 -2.87 19.26 -17.95
C ILE A 83 -3.13 20.19 -16.77
N GLY A 84 -4.40 20.20 -16.31
CA GLY A 84 -4.88 21.03 -15.21
C GLY A 84 -4.43 20.59 -13.82
N ALA A 85 -3.27 19.95 -13.69
CA ALA A 85 -2.72 19.45 -12.44
C ALA A 85 -1.29 19.94 -12.21
N ASN A 86 -0.89 20.14 -10.96
CA ASN A 86 0.46 20.57 -10.60
C ASN A 86 1.51 19.45 -10.67
N LEU A 87 1.06 18.19 -10.66
CA LEU A 87 1.83 16.98 -10.87
C LEU A 87 1.41 16.32 -12.18
N TYR A 88 2.28 15.53 -12.79
CA TYR A 88 1.96 14.80 -14.02
C TYR A 88 1.94 13.29 -13.75
N PRO A 89 0.85 12.57 -14.09
CA PRO A 89 0.73 11.14 -13.83
C PRO A 89 1.84 10.33 -14.51
N LYS A 90 2.32 9.29 -13.87
CA LYS A 90 3.26 8.34 -14.47
C LYS A 90 2.70 7.69 -15.74
N LEU A 91 1.39 7.48 -15.79
CA LEU A 91 0.67 6.92 -16.95
C LEU A 91 0.30 7.98 -18.01
N GLY A 92 0.69 9.26 -17.82
CA GLY A 92 0.27 10.34 -18.69
C GLY A 92 -1.19 10.73 -18.51
N ALA A 93 -1.77 11.44 -19.49
CA ALA A 93 -3.19 11.80 -19.47
C ALA A 93 -4.06 10.59 -19.87
N TYR A 94 -4.18 9.63 -18.98
CA TYR A 94 -4.86 8.35 -19.15
C TYR A 94 -6.38 8.45 -19.25
N ASP A 95 -7.02 7.32 -19.51
CA ASP A 95 -8.48 7.15 -19.57
C ASP A 95 -8.98 6.25 -18.45
N SER A 96 -10.02 6.68 -17.73
CA SER A 96 -10.67 5.89 -16.68
C SER A 96 -11.50 4.72 -17.24
N GLY A 97 -11.69 4.63 -18.54
CA GLY A 97 -12.30 3.49 -19.25
C GLY A 97 -11.26 2.50 -19.78
N ASP A 98 -9.97 2.77 -19.64
CA ASP A 98 -8.90 1.81 -19.98
C ASP A 98 -8.73 0.80 -18.84
N TYR A 99 -9.64 -0.17 -18.76
CA TYR A 99 -9.68 -1.16 -17.68
C TYR A 99 -8.50 -2.13 -17.68
N ALA A 100 -7.96 -2.45 -18.87
CA ALA A 100 -6.83 -3.38 -19.00
C ALA A 100 -5.47 -2.71 -18.73
N GLY A 101 -5.36 -1.42 -19.02
CA GLY A 101 -4.15 -0.61 -18.83
C GLY A 101 -4.20 0.20 -17.55
N ALA A 102 -4.67 1.45 -17.63
CA ALA A 102 -4.59 2.41 -16.52
C ALA A 102 -5.30 1.93 -15.25
N VAL A 103 -6.56 1.48 -15.36
CA VAL A 103 -7.35 1.08 -14.18
C VAL A 103 -6.75 -0.15 -13.51
N ASN A 104 -6.33 -1.16 -14.29
CA ASN A 104 -5.67 -2.35 -13.75
C ASN A 104 -4.35 -1.99 -13.04
N GLN A 105 -3.56 -1.07 -13.60
CA GLN A 105 -2.34 -0.59 -12.97
C GLN A 105 -2.61 0.19 -11.68
N HIS A 106 -3.68 0.99 -11.64
CA HIS A 106 -4.12 1.68 -10.41
C HIS A 106 -4.43 0.67 -9.31
N MET A 107 -5.22 -0.37 -9.59
CA MET A 107 -5.54 -1.40 -8.61
C MET A 107 -4.29 -2.15 -8.14
N ALA A 108 -3.34 -2.43 -9.03
CA ALA A 108 -2.06 -3.03 -8.64
C ALA A 108 -1.27 -2.12 -7.67
N TRP A 109 -1.22 -0.81 -7.91
CA TRP A 109 -0.54 0.14 -7.02
C TRP A 109 -1.25 0.31 -5.67
N ILE A 110 -2.59 0.35 -5.67
CA ILE A 110 -3.39 0.42 -4.44
C ILE A 110 -3.18 -0.85 -3.59
N ALA A 111 -3.17 -2.03 -4.22
CA ALA A 111 -2.87 -3.28 -3.55
C ALA A 111 -1.43 -3.31 -3.01
N GLN A 112 -0.44 -2.82 -3.77
CA GLN A 112 0.95 -2.67 -3.32
C GLN A 112 1.05 -1.78 -2.07
N ALA A 113 0.23 -0.73 -1.98
CA ALA A 113 0.15 0.14 -0.81
C ALA A 113 -0.57 -0.53 0.39
N GLY A 114 -1.11 -1.74 0.23
CA GLY A 114 -1.82 -2.49 1.28
C GLY A 114 -3.24 -2.01 1.55
N VAL A 115 -3.77 -1.10 0.74
CA VAL A 115 -5.12 -0.52 0.88
C VAL A 115 -6.16 -1.50 0.37
N GLY A 116 -7.18 -1.79 1.19
CA GLY A 116 -8.20 -2.79 0.87
C GLY A 116 -9.47 -2.25 0.22
N VAL A 117 -9.70 -0.94 0.27
CA VAL A 117 -10.96 -0.35 -0.20
C VAL A 117 -10.71 0.93 -0.98
N ILE A 118 -11.24 1.02 -2.20
CA ILE A 118 -11.39 2.31 -2.88
C ILE A 118 -12.76 2.91 -2.55
N VAL A 119 -12.80 4.24 -2.38
CA VAL A 119 -14.04 5.02 -2.24
C VAL A 119 -14.27 5.71 -3.57
N TYR A 120 -15.14 5.12 -4.38
CA TYR A 120 -15.37 5.50 -5.76
C TYR A 120 -16.19 6.78 -5.87
N SER A 121 -15.61 7.84 -6.47
CA SER A 121 -16.31 9.10 -6.77
C SER A 121 -17.45 8.86 -7.78
N TRP A 122 -18.69 9.00 -7.30
CA TRP A 122 -19.89 8.66 -8.06
C TRP A 122 -20.87 9.85 -8.15
N TRP A 123 -21.15 10.28 -9.36
CA TRP A 123 -21.87 11.52 -9.68
C TRP A 123 -23.35 11.32 -10.05
N GLY A 124 -23.96 10.27 -9.57
CA GLY A 124 -25.39 10.00 -9.79
C GLY A 124 -25.64 8.96 -10.87
N GLN A 125 -26.89 8.50 -10.90
CA GLN A 125 -27.34 7.47 -11.83
C GLN A 125 -27.19 7.92 -13.27
N ASN A 126 -26.66 7.03 -14.13
CA ASN A 126 -26.39 7.26 -15.55
C ASN A 126 -25.33 8.33 -15.85
N SER A 127 -24.59 8.82 -14.86
CA SER A 127 -23.43 9.70 -15.07
C SER A 127 -22.34 9.00 -15.90
N TYR A 128 -21.32 9.74 -16.29
CA TYR A 128 -20.16 9.15 -16.95
C TYR A 128 -19.50 8.12 -16.04
N GLU A 129 -19.32 8.44 -14.78
CA GLU A 129 -18.71 7.61 -13.76
C GLU A 129 -19.57 6.37 -13.46
N ASP A 130 -20.90 6.47 -13.43
CA ASP A 130 -21.80 5.32 -13.23
C ASP A 130 -21.62 4.26 -14.32
N ARG A 131 -21.40 4.69 -15.57
CA ARG A 131 -21.17 3.76 -16.69
C ARG A 131 -19.84 3.02 -16.60
N LEU A 132 -18.85 3.58 -15.89
CA LEU A 132 -17.54 2.97 -15.70
C LEU A 132 -17.50 1.97 -14.55
N VAL A 133 -18.46 2.00 -13.63
CA VAL A 133 -18.51 1.16 -12.42
C VAL A 133 -18.26 -0.33 -12.71
N PRO A 134 -18.91 -1.00 -13.69
CA PRO A 134 -18.70 -2.43 -13.90
C PRO A 134 -17.24 -2.81 -14.20
N GLY A 135 -16.56 -2.00 -15.02
CA GLY A 135 -15.15 -2.24 -15.36
C GLY A 135 -14.22 -2.03 -14.16
N VAL A 136 -14.48 -0.99 -13.35
CA VAL A 136 -13.70 -0.72 -12.13
C VAL A 136 -13.92 -1.80 -11.07
N LEU A 137 -15.15 -2.28 -10.88
CA LEU A 137 -15.45 -3.40 -9.98
C LEU A 137 -14.68 -4.67 -10.38
N ASN A 138 -14.69 -5.00 -11.68
CA ASN A 138 -13.96 -6.15 -12.19
C ASN A 138 -12.44 -6.03 -11.97
N ALA A 139 -11.86 -4.85 -12.24
CA ALA A 139 -10.45 -4.60 -12.00
C ALA A 139 -10.10 -4.66 -10.50
N ALA A 140 -10.92 -4.08 -9.64
CA ALA A 140 -10.74 -4.14 -8.18
C ALA A 140 -10.75 -5.57 -7.66
N ASP A 141 -11.69 -6.41 -8.13
CA ASP A 141 -11.81 -7.82 -7.71
C ASP A 141 -10.57 -8.63 -8.07
N GLN A 142 -9.99 -8.42 -9.25
CA GLN A 142 -8.76 -9.08 -9.69
C GLN A 142 -7.56 -8.82 -8.75
N HIS A 143 -7.58 -7.70 -8.03
CA HIS A 143 -6.54 -7.31 -7.09
C HIS A 143 -6.96 -7.48 -5.61
N GLY A 144 -8.13 -8.07 -5.33
CA GLY A 144 -8.64 -8.26 -3.96
C GLY A 144 -9.12 -6.97 -3.28
N ILE A 145 -9.27 -5.88 -4.04
CA ILE A 145 -9.73 -4.57 -3.55
C ILE A 145 -11.25 -4.55 -3.54
N LYS A 146 -11.83 -3.88 -2.54
CA LYS A 146 -13.27 -3.64 -2.44
C LYS A 146 -13.61 -2.19 -2.81
N VAL A 147 -14.87 -1.96 -3.18
CA VAL A 147 -15.37 -0.67 -3.63
C VAL A 147 -16.49 -0.18 -2.72
N ALA A 148 -16.23 0.92 -2.02
CA ALA A 148 -17.22 1.76 -1.32
C ALA A 148 -17.55 2.97 -2.19
N TRP A 149 -18.51 3.78 -1.77
CA TRP A 149 -19.10 4.83 -2.62
C TRP A 149 -18.88 6.22 -2.03
N HIS A 150 -18.37 7.15 -2.83
CA HIS A 150 -18.36 8.58 -2.54
C HIS A 150 -19.50 9.23 -3.32
N LEU A 151 -20.56 9.60 -2.61
CA LEU A 151 -21.75 10.20 -3.21
C LEU A 151 -21.51 11.70 -3.39
N GLU A 152 -21.23 12.09 -4.62
CA GLU A 152 -20.84 13.44 -5.00
C GLU A 152 -22.03 14.41 -5.02
N PRO A 153 -21.80 15.74 -4.88
CA PRO A 153 -22.87 16.74 -4.78
C PRO A 153 -23.39 17.16 -6.16
N TYR A 154 -23.87 16.21 -6.95
CA TYR A 154 -24.43 16.49 -8.26
C TYR A 154 -25.60 17.47 -8.20
N ALA A 155 -25.89 18.18 -9.30
CA ALA A 155 -26.93 19.18 -9.35
C ALA A 155 -28.30 18.60 -8.97
N GLY A 156 -28.94 19.18 -7.97
CA GLY A 156 -30.25 18.73 -7.46
C GLY A 156 -30.18 17.55 -6.47
N ARG A 157 -29.00 17.16 -5.98
CA ARG A 157 -28.90 16.16 -4.89
C ARG A 157 -29.66 16.62 -3.65
N THR A 158 -30.49 15.72 -3.09
CA THR A 158 -31.24 15.87 -1.85
C THR A 158 -31.09 14.63 -0.98
N ALA A 159 -31.54 14.65 0.26
CA ALA A 159 -31.61 13.46 1.08
C ALA A 159 -32.46 12.35 0.45
N ALA A 160 -33.58 12.70 -0.16
CA ALA A 160 -34.46 11.74 -0.86
C ALA A 160 -33.81 11.13 -2.10
N SER A 161 -33.10 11.93 -2.93
CA SER A 161 -32.35 11.37 -4.05
C SER A 161 -31.19 10.51 -3.58
N THR A 162 -30.54 10.87 -2.47
CA THR A 162 -29.48 10.03 -1.85
C THR A 162 -30.03 8.67 -1.39
N VAL A 163 -31.24 8.59 -0.86
CA VAL A 163 -31.93 7.31 -0.57
C VAL A 163 -32.07 6.47 -1.85
N ALA A 164 -32.56 7.11 -2.93
CA ALA A 164 -32.74 6.44 -4.22
C ALA A 164 -31.36 5.93 -4.78
N ASP A 165 -30.30 6.71 -4.61
CA ASP A 165 -28.95 6.38 -5.06
C ASP A 165 -28.35 5.21 -4.29
N VAL A 166 -28.46 5.19 -2.96
CA VAL A 166 -28.04 4.07 -2.13
C VAL A 166 -28.77 2.78 -2.53
N ASN A 167 -30.08 2.85 -2.74
CA ASN A 167 -30.87 1.70 -3.18
C ASN A 167 -30.49 1.23 -4.59
N TYR A 168 -30.25 2.16 -5.52
CA TYR A 168 -29.77 1.86 -6.87
C TYR A 168 -28.41 1.13 -6.84
N LEU A 169 -27.43 1.66 -6.13
CA LEU A 169 -26.10 1.06 -6.03
C LEU A 169 -26.15 -0.33 -5.38
N ASN A 170 -26.93 -0.50 -4.30
CA ASN A 170 -27.13 -1.79 -3.65
C ASN A 170 -27.79 -2.83 -4.58
N SER A 171 -28.84 -2.44 -5.31
CA SER A 171 -29.56 -3.36 -6.18
C SER A 171 -28.76 -3.73 -7.43
N ARG A 172 -28.02 -2.77 -8.00
CA ARG A 172 -27.32 -2.95 -9.26
C ARG A 172 -25.96 -3.63 -9.09
N TYR A 173 -25.22 -3.29 -8.04
CA TYR A 173 -23.83 -3.73 -7.86
C TYR A 173 -23.60 -4.56 -6.60
N GLY A 174 -24.55 -4.62 -5.68
CA GLY A 174 -24.39 -5.24 -4.35
C GLY A 174 -24.09 -6.73 -4.35
N SER A 175 -24.32 -7.45 -5.46
CA SER A 175 -23.95 -8.85 -5.62
C SER A 175 -22.50 -9.06 -6.12
N HIS A 176 -21.82 -7.98 -6.54
CA HIS A 176 -20.46 -8.09 -7.08
C HIS A 176 -19.45 -8.41 -5.97
N PRO A 177 -18.49 -9.35 -6.19
CA PRO A 177 -17.50 -9.72 -5.17
C PRO A 177 -16.67 -8.55 -4.63
N ALA A 178 -16.37 -7.55 -5.48
CA ALA A 178 -15.66 -6.35 -5.07
C ALA A 178 -16.54 -5.32 -4.32
N TYR A 179 -17.85 -5.53 -4.21
CA TYR A 179 -18.72 -4.59 -3.47
C TYR A 179 -18.34 -4.61 -1.99
N HIS A 180 -17.90 -3.47 -1.45
CA HIS A 180 -17.45 -3.39 -0.06
C HIS A 180 -18.58 -3.65 0.92
N ARG A 181 -18.32 -4.54 1.88
CA ARG A 181 -19.15 -4.79 3.06
C ARG A 181 -18.24 -4.91 4.28
N ASP A 182 -18.49 -4.10 5.27
CA ASP A 182 -17.68 -4.09 6.49
C ASP A 182 -18.08 -5.23 7.43
N ALA A 183 -17.23 -6.24 7.51
CA ALA A 183 -17.44 -7.40 8.37
C ALA A 183 -17.47 -7.02 9.87
N ALA A 184 -16.71 -6.00 10.29
CA ALA A 184 -16.68 -5.52 11.67
C ALA A 184 -17.98 -4.81 12.07
N ASN A 185 -18.75 -4.33 11.09
CA ASN A 185 -20.00 -3.61 11.27
C ASN A 185 -21.19 -4.34 10.63
N GLY A 186 -21.26 -5.67 10.76
CA GLY A 186 -22.42 -6.48 10.34
C GLY A 186 -22.57 -6.65 8.83
N ASN A 187 -21.46 -6.69 8.09
CA ASN A 187 -21.42 -6.82 6.62
C ASN A 187 -22.23 -5.73 5.88
N ARG A 188 -22.31 -4.54 6.44
CA ARG A 188 -23.03 -3.42 5.83
C ARG A 188 -22.14 -2.71 4.81
N PRO A 189 -22.67 -2.34 3.62
CA PRO A 189 -21.96 -1.53 2.64
C PRO A 189 -21.76 -0.08 3.13
N ALA A 190 -20.72 0.57 2.61
CA ALA A 190 -20.27 1.90 3.03
C ALA A 190 -20.49 2.96 1.96
N PHE A 191 -21.05 4.11 2.39
CA PHE A 191 -21.34 5.28 1.58
C PHE A 191 -20.83 6.54 2.28
N TYR A 192 -20.02 7.33 1.60
CA TYR A 192 -19.49 8.60 2.04
C TYR A 192 -20.28 9.72 1.35
N VAL A 193 -20.98 10.56 2.09
CA VAL A 193 -21.75 11.67 1.53
C VAL A 193 -20.88 12.93 1.52
N PHE A 194 -20.33 13.27 0.35
CA PHE A 194 -19.51 14.47 0.20
C PHE A 194 -20.36 15.73 0.32
N GLU A 195 -19.79 16.79 0.95
CA GLU A 195 -20.51 18.04 1.24
C GLU A 195 -21.88 17.81 1.89
N SER A 196 -21.92 16.94 2.89
CA SER A 196 -23.16 16.59 3.58
C SER A 196 -23.86 17.79 4.22
N LEU A 197 -23.11 18.85 4.58
CA LEU A 197 -23.67 20.06 5.20
C LEU A 197 -24.45 20.97 4.22
N ARG A 198 -24.39 20.71 2.90
CA ARG A 198 -25.23 21.43 1.92
C ARG A 198 -26.72 21.06 2.01
N THR A 199 -27.05 19.92 2.62
CA THR A 199 -28.43 19.48 2.84
C THR A 199 -28.76 19.68 4.31
N ALA A 200 -29.81 20.45 4.59
CA ALA A 200 -30.18 20.81 5.97
C ALA A 200 -30.84 19.66 6.73
N ASP A 201 -31.63 18.83 6.05
CA ASP A 201 -32.38 17.73 6.65
C ASP A 201 -32.02 16.38 6.01
N TRP A 202 -31.43 15.50 6.81
CA TRP A 202 -31.09 14.13 6.44
C TRP A 202 -32.01 13.06 7.03
N ALA A 203 -33.14 13.42 7.66
CA ALA A 203 -34.08 12.46 8.22
C ALA A 203 -34.49 11.34 7.23
N PRO A 204 -34.64 11.59 5.92
CA PRO A 204 -35.00 10.55 4.95
C PRO A 204 -34.01 9.37 4.88
N ILE A 205 -32.72 9.55 5.20
CA ILE A 205 -31.75 8.43 5.16
C ILE A 205 -31.80 7.55 6.43
N ALA A 206 -32.42 7.97 7.50
CA ALA A 206 -32.43 7.25 8.78
C ALA A 206 -32.84 5.77 8.67
N PRO A 207 -33.85 5.38 7.86
CA PRO A 207 -34.24 3.98 7.69
C PRO A 207 -33.13 3.10 7.06
N LEU A 208 -32.21 3.70 6.30
CA LEU A 208 -31.14 2.96 5.63
C LEU A 208 -30.02 2.51 6.58
N ARG A 209 -29.90 3.11 7.79
CA ARG A 209 -28.79 2.86 8.73
C ARG A 209 -28.70 1.42 9.21
N SER A 210 -29.80 0.70 9.30
CA SER A 210 -29.80 -0.70 9.73
C SER A 210 -29.06 -1.62 8.74
N ALA A 211 -29.13 -1.27 7.43
CA ALA A 211 -28.56 -2.07 6.35
C ALA A 211 -27.30 -1.45 5.72
N ASN A 212 -26.97 -0.20 6.02
CA ASN A 212 -25.88 0.55 5.40
C ASN A 212 -25.11 1.37 6.43
N ILE A 213 -23.83 1.66 6.12
CA ILE A 213 -22.99 2.62 6.84
C ILE A 213 -22.92 3.87 5.97
N ILE A 214 -23.61 4.93 6.35
CA ILE A 214 -23.64 6.19 5.60
C ILE A 214 -22.92 7.24 6.44
N LEU A 215 -21.81 7.80 5.93
CA LEU A 215 -20.96 8.73 6.64
C LEU A 215 -21.23 10.18 6.22
N ALA A 216 -21.30 11.09 7.19
CA ALA A 216 -21.33 12.53 6.95
C ALA A 216 -19.91 13.10 6.89
N GLN A 217 -19.65 14.00 5.95
CA GLN A 217 -18.42 14.79 5.90
C GLN A 217 -18.54 15.94 6.91
N THR A 218 -18.10 15.71 8.14
CA THR A 218 -18.07 16.72 9.19
C THR A 218 -17.38 16.20 10.46
N THR A 219 -16.92 17.11 11.32
CA THR A 219 -16.55 16.85 12.73
C THR A 219 -17.59 17.41 13.70
N ASP A 220 -18.64 18.11 13.21
CA ASP A 220 -19.75 18.61 14.03
C ASP A 220 -20.71 17.47 14.38
N THR A 221 -20.65 17.02 15.63
CA THR A 221 -21.47 15.92 16.14
C THR A 221 -22.97 16.21 16.14
N SER A 222 -23.37 17.48 16.10
CA SER A 222 -24.80 17.89 16.03
C SER A 222 -25.43 17.60 14.68
N LYS A 223 -24.64 17.36 13.62
CA LYS A 223 -25.08 17.18 12.21
C LYS A 223 -25.23 15.72 11.79
N VAL A 224 -24.98 14.76 12.69
CA VAL A 224 -24.90 13.34 12.32
C VAL A 224 -26.02 12.45 12.85
N ALA A 225 -27.11 13.01 13.34
CA ALA A 225 -28.21 12.27 13.96
C ALA A 225 -28.74 11.10 13.10
N HIS A 226 -28.75 11.25 11.77
CA HIS A 226 -29.26 10.29 10.81
C HIS A 226 -28.17 9.46 10.10
N PHE A 227 -26.89 9.71 10.41
CA PHE A 227 -25.76 9.04 9.78
C PHE A 227 -25.24 7.86 10.58
N GLY A 228 -24.56 6.94 9.93
CA GLY A 228 -23.88 5.79 10.52
C GLY A 228 -22.44 6.09 10.95
N GLY A 229 -21.95 7.32 10.72
CA GLY A 229 -20.60 7.75 11.08
C GLY A 229 -20.21 9.09 10.50
N MET A 230 -18.94 9.43 10.66
CA MET A 230 -18.34 10.71 10.27
C MET A 230 -17.01 10.47 9.53
N TYR A 231 -16.69 11.36 8.58
CA TYR A 231 -15.37 11.43 7.93
C TYR A 231 -15.02 12.89 7.59
N THR A 232 -13.77 13.17 7.21
CA THR A 232 -13.35 14.55 6.96
C THR A 232 -13.07 14.87 5.50
N TYR A 233 -12.52 14.03 4.69
CA TYR A 233 -12.08 14.23 3.30
C TYR A 233 -10.97 15.28 3.13
N ASP A 234 -11.05 16.42 3.80
CA ASP A 234 -10.16 17.57 3.65
C ASP A 234 -8.70 17.19 3.95
N ALA A 235 -7.86 17.21 2.91
CA ALA A 235 -6.43 16.92 3.03
C ALA A 235 -5.64 17.96 3.85
N ILE A 236 -6.23 19.13 4.12
CA ILE A 236 -5.60 20.19 4.92
C ILE A 236 -5.91 19.99 6.41
N ALA A 237 -7.12 19.55 6.73
CA ALA A 237 -7.59 19.38 8.10
C ALA A 237 -6.75 18.38 8.90
N GLY A 238 -6.26 17.32 8.27
CA GLY A 238 -5.42 16.30 8.90
C GLY A 238 -4.13 16.83 9.49
N THR A 239 -3.63 17.96 9.01
CA THR A 239 -2.43 18.62 9.53
C THR A 239 -2.58 19.07 10.99
N THR A 240 -3.75 19.56 11.37
CA THR A 240 -4.06 20.06 12.72
C THR A 240 -5.12 19.23 13.44
N ALA A 241 -5.78 18.29 12.75
CA ALA A 241 -6.82 17.41 13.27
C ALA A 241 -7.95 18.13 14.06
N PRO A 242 -8.57 19.21 13.52
CA PRO A 242 -9.54 20.00 14.26
C PRO A 242 -10.82 19.19 14.55
N GLY A 243 -11.18 19.07 15.83
CA GLY A 243 -12.37 18.34 16.28
C GLY A 243 -12.29 16.81 16.17
N TRP A 244 -11.13 16.23 15.84
CA TRP A 244 -11.01 14.78 15.66
C TRP A 244 -11.18 14.00 16.98
N ALA A 245 -10.68 14.55 18.09
CA ALA A 245 -10.86 13.92 19.42
C ALA A 245 -12.34 13.81 19.78
N ASP A 246 -13.11 14.89 19.60
CA ASP A 246 -14.54 14.94 19.92
C ASP A 246 -15.35 14.05 18.98
N ALA A 247 -15.06 14.08 17.67
CA ALA A 247 -15.70 13.20 16.68
C ALA A 247 -15.44 11.73 16.97
N SER A 248 -14.19 11.37 17.29
CA SER A 248 -13.81 10.01 17.71
C SER A 248 -14.55 9.56 18.96
N ALA A 249 -14.55 10.38 20.00
CA ALA A 249 -15.24 10.07 21.27
C ALA A 249 -16.75 9.90 21.06
N PHE A 250 -17.37 10.81 20.29
CA PHE A 250 -18.79 10.74 19.96
C PHE A 250 -19.12 9.47 19.19
N CYS A 251 -18.37 9.15 18.13
CA CYS A 251 -18.61 7.97 17.32
C CYS A 251 -18.47 6.68 18.15
N LYS A 252 -17.42 6.58 18.98
CA LYS A 252 -17.24 5.45 19.90
C LYS A 252 -18.40 5.29 20.88
N ALA A 253 -18.86 6.38 21.49
CA ALA A 253 -19.95 6.37 22.48
C ALA A 253 -21.29 5.95 21.86
N ASN A 254 -21.48 6.20 20.55
CA ASN A 254 -22.74 5.95 19.84
C ASN A 254 -22.69 4.75 18.88
N GLY A 255 -21.60 3.95 18.88
CA GLY A 255 -21.45 2.82 17.98
C GLY A 255 -21.42 3.22 16.49
N LEU A 256 -20.87 4.41 16.20
CA LEU A 256 -20.74 4.96 14.85
C LEU A 256 -19.32 4.78 14.33
N VAL A 257 -19.15 4.81 13.00
CA VAL A 257 -17.86 4.77 12.34
C VAL A 257 -17.21 6.16 12.38
N TRP A 258 -15.96 6.22 12.80
CA TRP A 258 -15.09 7.38 12.64
C TRP A 258 -14.00 7.08 11.60
N ALA A 259 -13.92 7.89 10.55
CA ALA A 259 -12.99 7.73 9.42
C ALA A 259 -12.29 9.06 9.08
N PRO A 260 -11.32 9.54 9.89
CA PRO A 260 -10.56 10.73 9.56
C PRO A 260 -9.82 10.54 8.23
N SER A 261 -9.71 11.63 7.44
CA SER A 261 -8.98 11.62 6.17
C SER A 261 -7.58 12.16 6.34
N VAL A 262 -6.63 11.47 5.70
CA VAL A 262 -5.22 11.85 5.66
C VAL A 262 -4.79 12.11 4.22
N GLY A 263 -3.95 13.12 3.99
CA GLY A 263 -3.49 13.48 2.65
C GLY A 263 -2.02 13.89 2.59
N PRO A 264 -1.37 13.77 1.42
CA PRO A 264 0.05 14.11 1.26
C PRO A 264 0.31 15.61 1.12
N GLY A 265 -0.72 16.40 0.87
CA GLY A 265 -0.70 17.81 0.57
C GLY A 265 -1.86 18.22 -0.31
N TYR A 266 -2.00 19.52 -0.60
CA TYR A 266 -3.07 20.09 -1.42
C TYR A 266 -2.56 21.27 -2.25
N ILE A 267 -2.86 21.28 -3.55
CA ILE A 267 -2.62 22.40 -4.46
C ILE A 267 -3.53 22.31 -5.68
N ASP A 268 -4.35 23.32 -5.96
CA ASP A 268 -5.32 23.36 -7.07
C ASP A 268 -5.15 24.55 -8.03
N ASP A 269 -4.07 25.31 -7.90
CA ASP A 269 -3.81 26.55 -8.65
C ASP A 269 -3.89 26.41 -10.18
N ARG A 270 -3.58 25.22 -10.71
CA ARG A 270 -3.66 24.95 -12.15
C ARG A 270 -5.08 24.61 -12.58
N ALA A 271 -5.77 23.81 -11.79
CA ALA A 271 -7.16 23.42 -12.08
C ALA A 271 -8.14 24.59 -11.95
N VAL A 272 -7.90 25.44 -10.94
CA VAL A 272 -8.75 26.62 -10.60
C VAL A 272 -7.88 27.88 -10.50
N PRO A 273 -7.43 28.45 -11.63
CA PRO A 273 -6.58 29.62 -11.62
C PRO A 273 -7.21 30.80 -10.88
N GLY A 274 -6.47 31.37 -9.94
CA GLY A 274 -6.92 32.53 -9.15
C GLY A 274 -7.86 32.19 -7.99
N ASN A 275 -8.02 30.94 -7.60
CA ASN A 275 -8.71 30.58 -6.36
C ASN A 275 -7.93 31.08 -5.13
N THR A 276 -8.59 31.04 -3.96
CA THR A 276 -8.03 31.49 -2.67
C THR A 276 -7.84 30.34 -1.70
N THR A 277 -7.99 29.09 -2.13
CA THR A 277 -7.82 27.91 -1.29
C THR A 277 -6.35 27.82 -0.86
N PRO A 278 -6.06 27.69 0.43
CA PRO A 278 -4.67 27.57 0.89
C PRO A 278 -3.99 26.30 0.35
N THR A 279 -2.77 26.46 -0.16
CA THR A 279 -1.91 25.34 -0.53
C THR A 279 -1.30 24.71 0.72
N LEU A 280 -1.30 23.38 0.80
CA LEU A 280 -0.57 22.60 1.79
C LEU A 280 0.59 21.87 1.10
N GLY A 281 1.83 22.27 1.40
CA GLY A 281 3.02 21.62 0.85
C GLY A 281 3.17 20.18 1.32
N ARG A 282 3.73 19.34 0.44
CA ARG A 282 4.03 17.94 0.77
C ARG A 282 5.22 17.76 1.72
N ASP A 283 6.10 18.75 1.86
CA ASP A 283 7.27 18.80 2.75
C ASP A 283 8.13 17.54 2.67
N ASN A 284 8.42 17.09 1.45
CA ASN A 284 9.14 15.84 1.18
C ASN A 284 8.53 14.60 1.87
N GLY A 285 7.23 14.60 2.10
CA GLY A 285 6.49 13.53 2.74
C GLY A 285 6.16 13.75 4.23
N ALA A 286 6.75 14.76 4.86
CA ALA A 286 6.52 15.06 6.29
C ALA A 286 5.05 15.43 6.57
N THR A 287 4.38 16.12 5.64
CA THR A 287 2.94 16.40 5.75
C THR A 287 2.12 15.13 5.88
N TYR A 288 2.34 14.16 4.97
CA TYR A 288 1.61 12.90 4.99
C TYR A 288 1.84 12.10 6.27
N ASP A 289 3.09 12.10 6.76
CA ASP A 289 3.44 11.43 8.01
C ASP A 289 2.76 12.08 9.23
N ARG A 290 2.68 13.39 9.25
CA ARG A 290 2.01 14.14 10.32
C ARG A 290 0.51 13.82 10.35
N GLU A 291 -0.14 13.78 9.21
CA GLU A 291 -1.57 13.47 9.12
C GLU A 291 -1.89 12.03 9.55
N TRP A 292 -1.12 11.05 9.08
CA TRP A 292 -1.23 9.68 9.57
C TRP A 292 -0.94 9.58 11.08
N GLY A 293 0.09 10.28 11.55
CA GLY A 293 0.41 10.37 12.97
C GLY A 293 -0.76 10.90 13.79
N ASN A 294 -1.44 11.96 13.31
CA ASN A 294 -2.63 12.53 13.93
C ASN A 294 -3.80 11.55 13.95
N ALA A 295 -4.05 10.84 12.85
CA ALA A 295 -5.14 9.87 12.77
C ALA A 295 -5.00 8.72 13.78
N LEU A 296 -3.77 8.33 14.10
CA LEU A 296 -3.48 7.23 15.04
C LEU A 296 -3.18 7.70 16.46
N ALA A 297 -3.05 9.01 16.71
CA ALA A 297 -2.66 9.56 18.01
C ALA A 297 -3.75 9.41 19.08
N ALA A 298 -3.35 8.99 20.26
CA ALA A 298 -4.25 8.91 21.43
C ALA A 298 -4.91 10.25 21.76
N ALA A 299 -4.19 11.37 21.56
CA ALA A 299 -4.71 12.72 21.76
C ALA A 299 -5.90 13.06 20.85
N ASN A 300 -6.01 12.41 19.69
CA ASN A 300 -7.10 12.57 18.73
C ASN A 300 -8.12 11.40 18.82
N GLY A 301 -8.14 10.68 19.92
CA GLY A 301 -9.06 9.57 20.19
C GLY A 301 -8.48 8.18 19.88
N GLY A 302 -7.18 8.05 19.54
CA GLY A 302 -6.50 6.79 19.22
C GLY A 302 -6.91 6.23 17.86
N PRO A 303 -6.57 4.98 17.52
CA PRO A 303 -6.89 4.41 16.23
C PRO A 303 -8.39 4.52 15.91
N PRO A 304 -8.76 5.07 14.73
CA PRO A 304 -10.16 5.22 14.31
C PRO A 304 -10.75 3.88 13.84
N SER A 305 -12.06 3.86 13.50
CA SER A 305 -12.69 2.69 12.87
C SER A 305 -12.09 2.41 11.49
N TRP A 306 -11.97 3.46 10.68
CA TRP A 306 -11.30 3.46 9.37
C TRP A 306 -10.38 4.66 9.25
N VAL A 307 -9.37 4.57 8.39
CA VAL A 307 -8.63 5.72 7.87
C VAL A 307 -9.00 5.87 6.40
N SER A 308 -9.36 7.08 5.98
CA SER A 308 -9.56 7.40 4.57
C SER A 308 -8.40 8.25 4.05
N ILE A 309 -7.96 7.99 2.82
CA ILE A 309 -6.83 8.69 2.20
C ILE A 309 -7.35 9.60 1.11
N THR A 310 -7.11 10.88 1.23
CA THR A 310 -7.37 11.90 0.20
C THR A 310 -6.04 12.23 -0.47
N SER A 311 -5.75 11.68 -1.69
CA SER A 311 -6.54 10.76 -2.51
C SER A 311 -5.62 9.78 -3.24
N PHE A 312 -6.18 8.80 -3.97
CA PHE A 312 -5.37 8.07 -4.92
C PHE A 312 -5.00 8.98 -6.09
N ASN A 313 -6.01 9.56 -6.78
CA ASN A 313 -5.80 10.22 -8.07
C ASN A 313 -6.64 11.50 -8.27
N GLU A 314 -6.88 12.29 -7.22
CA GLU A 314 -7.39 13.66 -7.41
C GLU A 314 -6.22 14.58 -7.80
N TRP A 315 -5.92 14.58 -9.11
CA TRP A 315 -4.80 15.31 -9.68
C TRP A 315 -5.00 16.83 -9.63
N HIS A 316 -6.25 17.29 -9.74
CA HIS A 316 -6.58 18.72 -9.78
C HIS A 316 -6.41 19.40 -8.43
N GLU A 317 -6.53 18.65 -7.35
CA GLU A 317 -6.26 19.13 -5.98
C GLU A 317 -4.84 18.83 -5.51
N GLY A 318 -4.01 18.18 -6.35
CA GLY A 318 -2.65 17.82 -5.98
C GLY A 318 -2.55 16.93 -4.74
N SER A 319 -3.62 16.30 -4.30
CA SER A 319 -3.70 15.41 -3.14
C SER A 319 -3.33 13.94 -3.48
N SER A 320 -3.00 13.65 -4.73
CA SER A 320 -2.79 12.30 -5.23
C SER A 320 -1.56 11.60 -4.65
N ILE A 321 -1.69 10.28 -4.35
CA ILE A 321 -0.56 9.38 -4.09
C ILE A 321 -0.28 8.43 -5.26
N GLU A 322 -1.09 8.46 -6.32
CA GLU A 322 -0.78 7.80 -7.59
C GLU A 322 0.61 8.23 -8.06
N PRO A 323 1.45 7.33 -8.58
CA PRO A 323 2.79 7.66 -9.04
C PRO A 323 2.83 8.83 -10.03
N ALA A 324 3.62 9.87 -9.70
CA ALA A 324 3.89 11.00 -10.57
C ALA A 324 5.18 10.78 -11.35
N HIS A 325 5.20 11.22 -12.61
CA HIS A 325 6.34 11.04 -13.51
C HIS A 325 7.56 11.83 -13.01
N ALA A 326 8.72 11.18 -12.88
CA ALA A 326 9.96 11.82 -12.42
C ALA A 326 10.51 12.86 -13.41
N THR A 327 10.22 12.69 -14.70
CA THR A 327 10.60 13.59 -15.79
C THR A 327 9.37 13.96 -16.61
N PRO A 328 8.47 14.81 -16.08
CA PRO A 328 7.23 15.18 -16.77
C PRO A 328 7.52 15.99 -18.03
N PRO A 329 6.52 16.17 -18.94
CA PRO A 329 6.68 16.94 -20.16
C PRO A 329 7.25 18.35 -19.90
N ALA A 330 8.34 18.69 -20.61
CA ALA A 330 9.04 19.96 -20.43
C ALA A 330 8.15 21.18 -20.76
N GLY A 331 8.48 22.34 -20.20
CA GLY A 331 7.80 23.60 -20.47
C GLY A 331 6.51 23.83 -19.69
N ASN A 332 6.14 22.94 -18.77
CA ASN A 332 4.87 23.02 -18.03
C ASN A 332 5.03 23.27 -16.52
N ASN A 333 6.24 23.40 -16.01
CA ASN A 333 6.54 23.65 -14.59
C ASN A 333 5.86 22.68 -13.61
N TYR A 334 5.78 21.40 -13.97
CA TYR A 334 5.24 20.37 -13.09
C TYR A 334 6.13 20.17 -11.86
N GLN A 335 5.48 19.95 -10.73
CA GLN A 335 6.11 19.40 -9.55
C GLN A 335 6.37 17.88 -9.75
N THR A 336 7.27 17.32 -8.94
CA THR A 336 7.55 15.88 -8.89
C THR A 336 7.60 15.42 -7.46
N PHE A 337 7.64 14.11 -7.24
CA PHE A 337 7.87 13.53 -5.90
C PHE A 337 9.36 13.50 -5.52
N SER A 338 10.26 14.08 -6.32
CA SER A 338 11.70 14.12 -6.00
C SER A 338 11.94 14.79 -4.65
N GLY A 339 12.72 14.15 -3.78
CA GLY A 339 12.95 14.55 -2.39
C GLY A 339 12.07 13.83 -1.37
N ALA A 340 10.92 13.27 -1.80
CA ALA A 340 10.03 12.55 -0.89
C ALA A 340 10.77 11.37 -0.23
N TYR A 341 10.81 11.39 1.11
CA TYR A 341 11.49 10.39 1.93
C TYR A 341 12.96 10.16 1.55
N GLY A 342 13.64 11.21 1.04
CA GLY A 342 15.04 11.15 0.59
C GLY A 342 15.25 10.48 -0.78
N LEU A 343 14.16 10.12 -1.50
CA LEU A 343 14.23 9.48 -2.81
C LEU A 343 14.25 10.53 -3.94
N THR A 344 14.92 10.20 -5.05
CA THR A 344 15.02 11.07 -6.22
C THR A 344 14.80 10.30 -7.52
N GLY A 345 14.53 11.01 -8.62
CA GLY A 345 14.31 10.40 -9.94
C GLY A 345 13.18 9.37 -9.92
N THR A 346 13.33 8.30 -10.68
CA THR A 346 12.29 7.25 -10.80
C THR A 346 12.01 6.49 -9.48
N ALA A 347 12.97 6.47 -8.54
CA ALA A 347 12.74 5.88 -7.22
C ALA A 347 11.71 6.67 -6.39
N ALA A 348 11.59 7.99 -6.62
CA ALA A 348 10.62 8.82 -5.93
C ALA A 348 9.18 8.65 -6.45
N GLU A 349 8.98 8.16 -7.67
CA GLU A 349 7.64 8.07 -8.30
C GLU A 349 6.63 7.27 -7.47
N THR A 350 7.08 6.24 -6.75
CA THR A 350 6.25 5.38 -5.90
C THR A 350 6.43 5.63 -4.40
N ALA A 351 7.10 6.72 -4.03
CA ALA A 351 7.45 7.02 -2.64
C ALA A 351 6.23 7.03 -1.71
N TYR A 352 5.13 7.65 -2.14
CA TYR A 352 3.89 7.73 -1.35
C TYR A 352 3.15 6.38 -1.26
N LEU A 353 3.21 5.51 -2.27
CA LEU A 353 2.68 4.15 -2.16
C LEU A 353 3.43 3.34 -1.11
N THR A 354 4.76 3.39 -1.15
CA THR A 354 5.62 2.73 -0.17
C THR A 354 5.37 3.26 1.24
N ARG A 355 5.19 4.59 1.38
CA ARG A 355 4.89 5.20 2.68
C ARG A 355 3.49 4.87 3.17
N THR A 356 2.51 4.78 2.26
CA THR A 356 1.16 4.30 2.60
C THR A 356 1.22 2.88 3.16
N LYS A 357 1.95 1.97 2.51
CA LYS A 357 2.13 0.60 3.02
C LYS A 357 2.74 0.58 4.43
N TYR A 358 3.75 1.41 4.69
CA TYR A 358 4.32 1.56 6.04
C TYR A 358 3.26 1.94 7.08
N TRP A 359 2.38 2.92 6.78
CA TRP A 359 1.34 3.37 7.70
C TRP A 359 0.20 2.36 7.84
N VAL A 360 -0.18 1.70 6.74
CA VAL A 360 -1.18 0.62 6.75
C VAL A 360 -0.73 -0.52 7.67
N ASP A 361 0.54 -0.95 7.58
CA ASP A 361 1.09 -2.00 8.44
C ASP A 361 1.19 -1.55 9.90
N ARG A 362 1.44 -0.28 10.15
CA ARG A 362 1.46 0.28 11.49
C ARG A 362 0.07 0.38 12.12
N TYR A 363 -0.94 0.68 11.32
CA TYR A 363 -2.33 0.71 11.74
C TYR A 363 -2.91 -0.70 11.92
N ASN A 364 -2.51 -1.64 11.07
CA ASN A 364 -2.89 -3.04 11.09
C ASN A 364 -1.63 -3.91 11.21
N PRO A 365 -0.99 -3.97 12.38
CA PRO A 365 0.19 -4.80 12.51
C PRO A 365 -0.17 -6.25 12.18
N PRO A 366 0.60 -6.92 11.29
CA PRO A 366 0.32 -8.31 10.95
C PRO A 366 0.26 -9.16 12.22
N ALA A 367 -0.71 -10.05 12.30
CA ALA A 367 -0.80 -10.99 13.40
C ALA A 367 0.47 -11.87 13.43
N PRO A 368 0.98 -12.23 14.62
CA PRO A 368 2.13 -13.14 14.72
C PRO A 368 1.77 -14.47 14.06
N SER A 369 2.58 -14.91 13.09
CA SER A 369 2.36 -16.19 12.39
C SER A 369 2.72 -17.39 13.26
N SER A 370 3.64 -17.22 14.23
CA SER A 370 4.01 -18.23 15.23
C SER A 370 4.83 -17.61 16.36
N VAL A 371 4.82 -18.27 17.51
CA VAL A 371 5.78 -17.97 18.59
C VAL A 371 7.02 -18.82 18.34
N VAL A 372 8.16 -18.17 18.30
CA VAL A 372 9.46 -18.82 18.01
C VAL A 372 10.51 -18.40 19.01
N SER A 373 11.55 -19.23 19.11
CA SER A 373 12.81 -18.90 19.76
C SER A 373 13.96 -19.10 18.76
N LEU A 374 14.98 -18.28 18.85
CA LEU A 374 16.19 -18.41 18.04
C LEU A 374 17.28 -19.10 18.88
N ARG A 375 17.86 -20.18 18.36
CA ARG A 375 19.00 -20.84 18.99
C ARG A 375 20.23 -20.68 18.10
N ALA A 376 21.26 -20.00 18.60
CA ALA A 376 22.52 -19.84 17.87
C ALA A 376 23.28 -21.18 17.85
N ARG A 377 23.65 -21.67 16.65
CA ARG A 377 24.35 -22.96 16.51
C ARG A 377 25.78 -22.91 17.03
N VAL A 378 26.39 -21.75 17.04
CA VAL A 378 27.79 -21.59 17.47
C VAL A 378 28.02 -21.98 18.93
N ASN A 379 27.03 -21.78 19.80
CA ASN A 379 27.16 -22.11 21.24
C ASN A 379 25.95 -22.91 21.78
N ASN A 380 24.99 -23.25 20.90
CA ASN A 380 23.79 -23.99 21.23
C ASN A 380 22.90 -23.30 22.28
N ARG A 381 22.91 -21.95 22.32
CA ARG A 381 22.14 -21.17 23.28
C ARG A 381 21.05 -20.37 22.62
N TYR A 382 19.96 -20.12 23.37
CA TYR A 382 18.86 -19.30 22.92
C TYR A 382 19.19 -17.81 23.03
N VAL A 383 18.69 -17.07 22.06
CA VAL A 383 18.77 -15.61 22.00
C VAL A 383 17.75 -15.00 22.96
N ALA A 384 18.21 -14.18 23.87
CA ALA A 384 17.40 -13.45 24.82
C ALA A 384 17.32 -11.96 24.47
N ALA A 385 16.12 -11.36 24.60
CA ALA A 385 15.93 -9.92 24.66
C ALA A 385 16.26 -9.44 26.09
N GLU A 386 17.52 -9.15 26.33
CA GLU A 386 18.04 -8.89 27.67
C GLU A 386 17.38 -7.70 28.37
N SER A 387 17.36 -7.75 29.73
CA SER A 387 16.75 -6.72 30.58
C SER A 387 15.30 -6.43 30.15
N ALA A 388 14.52 -7.48 29.91
CA ALA A 388 13.16 -7.38 29.40
C ALA A 388 13.07 -6.57 28.09
N GLY A 389 14.04 -6.71 27.18
CA GLY A 389 14.13 -6.03 25.89
C GLY A 389 14.75 -4.63 25.94
N ALA A 390 15.17 -4.14 27.11
CA ALA A 390 15.83 -2.84 27.26
C ALA A 390 17.33 -2.89 26.92
N ALA A 391 17.92 -4.09 26.78
CA ALA A 391 19.30 -4.29 26.42
C ALA A 391 19.42 -5.13 25.12
N PRO A 392 20.59 -5.15 24.45
CA PRO A 392 20.79 -5.88 23.22
C PRO A 392 20.52 -7.38 23.32
N LEU A 393 20.12 -7.98 22.19
CA LEU A 393 19.92 -9.42 22.07
C LEU A 393 21.26 -10.17 22.17
N ILE A 394 21.28 -11.25 22.95
CA ILE A 394 22.47 -12.09 23.14
C ILE A 394 22.09 -13.58 23.20
N ALA A 395 22.88 -14.47 22.63
CA ALA A 395 22.69 -15.92 22.64
C ALA A 395 23.35 -16.55 23.89
N ASN A 396 22.73 -16.44 25.06
CA ASN A 396 23.33 -16.82 26.33
C ASN A 396 22.45 -17.72 27.23
N ARG A 397 21.21 -18.06 26.80
CA ARG A 397 20.29 -18.88 27.60
C ARG A 397 20.32 -20.37 27.24
N THR A 398 20.17 -21.22 28.24
CA THR A 398 20.12 -22.69 28.06
C THR A 398 18.70 -23.21 27.92
N SER A 399 17.70 -22.41 28.24
CA SER A 399 16.28 -22.74 28.15
C SER A 399 15.46 -21.55 27.64
N VAL A 400 14.29 -21.83 27.11
CA VAL A 400 13.33 -20.81 26.64
C VAL A 400 12.51 -20.33 27.82
N GLY A 401 12.47 -19.02 28.03
CA GLY A 401 11.62 -18.29 28.94
C GLY A 401 10.97 -17.09 28.24
N PRO A 402 10.35 -16.16 28.97
CA PRO A 402 9.68 -15.00 28.37
C PRO A 402 10.59 -14.08 27.55
N TRP A 403 11.90 -14.04 27.84
CA TRP A 403 12.85 -13.18 27.14
C TRP A 403 13.39 -13.81 25.84
N GLU A 404 13.23 -15.12 25.67
CA GLU A 404 13.67 -15.89 24.51
C GLU A 404 12.56 -16.14 23.51
N GLN A 405 11.32 -15.69 23.82
CA GLN A 405 10.17 -15.83 22.96
C GLN A 405 9.94 -14.59 22.10
N PHE A 406 9.79 -14.83 20.81
CA PHE A 406 9.49 -13.81 19.81
C PHE A 406 8.23 -14.20 19.02
N ASP A 407 7.36 -13.25 18.77
CA ASP A 407 6.36 -13.39 17.73
C ASP A 407 7.06 -13.23 16.38
N ARG A 408 7.08 -14.28 15.60
CA ARG A 408 7.49 -14.22 14.20
C ARG A 408 6.32 -13.65 13.39
N VAL A 409 6.56 -12.56 12.70
CA VAL A 409 5.60 -11.90 11.83
C VAL A 409 6.07 -12.10 10.40
N ASP A 410 5.32 -12.86 9.59
CA ASP A 410 5.63 -13.05 8.18
C ASP A 410 5.19 -11.84 7.36
N LEU A 411 6.12 -11.24 6.63
CA LEU A 411 5.93 -10.04 5.82
C LEU A 411 5.81 -10.37 4.32
N GLY A 412 5.75 -11.66 3.97
CA GLY A 412 5.72 -12.12 2.59
C GLY A 412 7.13 -12.21 1.95
N GLY A 413 7.23 -12.91 0.80
CA GLY A 413 8.48 -13.01 0.03
C GLY A 413 9.70 -13.58 0.78
N GLY A 414 9.49 -14.36 1.85
CA GLY A 414 10.57 -14.89 2.70
C GLY A 414 11.12 -13.84 3.69
N LEU A 415 10.42 -12.74 3.88
CA LEU A 415 10.74 -11.69 4.85
C LEU A 415 9.95 -11.91 6.15
N ILE A 416 10.62 -11.67 7.28
CA ILE A 416 10.00 -11.73 8.61
C ILE A 416 10.38 -10.50 9.44
N ALA A 417 9.57 -10.20 10.44
CA ALA A 417 9.98 -9.40 11.58
C ALA A 417 9.87 -10.25 12.86
N LEU A 418 10.68 -9.93 13.86
CA LEU A 418 10.67 -10.59 15.16
C LEU A 418 10.24 -9.57 16.21
N ARG A 419 9.14 -9.85 16.93
CA ARG A 419 8.66 -9.00 18.02
C ARG A 419 8.88 -9.71 19.35
N ALA A 420 9.74 -9.15 20.20
CA ALA A 420 10.00 -9.72 21.52
C ALA A 420 8.72 -9.68 22.38
N ARG A 421 8.31 -10.83 22.90
CA ARG A 421 7.06 -10.91 23.68
C ARG A 421 7.16 -10.22 25.01
N VAL A 422 8.35 -10.13 25.58
CA VAL A 422 8.60 -9.53 26.89
C VAL A 422 8.25 -8.03 26.95
N ASN A 423 8.38 -7.29 25.84
CA ASN A 423 8.10 -5.85 25.80
C ASN A 423 7.24 -5.42 24.59
N THR A 424 6.80 -6.38 23.77
CA THR A 424 6.00 -6.17 22.55
C THR A 424 6.65 -5.27 21.50
N ARG A 425 8.01 -5.16 21.51
CA ARG A 425 8.79 -4.35 20.57
C ARG A 425 9.44 -5.23 19.52
N PHE A 426 9.56 -4.67 18.31
CA PHE A 426 10.28 -5.32 17.21
C PHE A 426 11.79 -5.20 17.38
N VAL A 427 12.47 -6.26 16.96
CA VAL A 427 13.93 -6.30 16.93
C VAL A 427 14.43 -5.38 15.83
N HIS A 428 15.19 -4.37 16.20
CA HIS A 428 15.82 -3.37 15.34
C HIS A 428 17.26 -3.78 15.04
N ALA A 429 17.64 -3.74 13.76
CA ALA A 429 18.98 -4.06 13.27
C ALA A 429 19.64 -2.83 12.65
N ASP A 430 20.27 -2.00 13.46
CA ASP A 430 21.09 -0.88 12.97
C ASP A 430 22.32 -1.42 12.19
N SER A 431 22.92 -0.58 11.35
CA SER A 431 24.03 -0.94 10.47
C SER A 431 25.30 -1.38 11.19
N THR A 432 25.51 -0.94 12.42
CA THR A 432 26.73 -1.19 13.21
C THR A 432 26.48 -1.46 14.68
N ALA A 433 25.27 -1.15 15.15
CA ALA A 433 24.91 -1.35 16.55
C ALA A 433 24.37 -2.77 16.81
N PRO A 434 24.42 -3.26 18.06
CA PRO A 434 23.79 -4.50 18.43
C PRO A 434 22.27 -4.47 18.22
N LEU A 435 21.70 -5.63 17.84
CA LEU A 435 20.26 -5.79 17.72
C LEU A 435 19.57 -5.57 19.07
N ILE A 436 18.50 -4.82 19.07
CA ILE A 436 17.70 -4.50 20.27
C ILE A 436 16.20 -4.51 19.97
N ALA A 437 15.37 -4.99 20.90
CA ALA A 437 13.93 -5.00 20.77
C ALA A 437 13.33 -3.67 21.27
N ASN A 438 13.38 -2.60 20.44
CA ASN A 438 12.96 -1.26 20.85
C ASN A 438 11.98 -0.57 19.88
N ALA A 439 11.77 -1.10 18.67
CA ALA A 439 10.92 -0.48 17.68
C ALA A 439 9.44 -0.78 17.90
N THR A 440 8.57 0.21 17.65
CA THR A 440 7.11 0.09 17.83
C THR A 440 6.42 -0.50 16.61
N ALA A 441 7.08 -0.53 15.45
CA ALA A 441 6.56 -1.07 14.20
C ALA A 441 7.68 -1.77 13.42
N ALA A 442 7.32 -2.70 12.54
CA ALA A 442 8.25 -3.33 11.63
C ALA A 442 8.45 -2.42 10.40
N GLY A 443 9.64 -1.85 10.26
CA GLY A 443 10.11 -1.12 9.10
C GLY A 443 11.29 -1.84 8.43
N THR A 444 12.05 -1.14 7.58
CA THR A 444 13.21 -1.72 6.89
C THR A 444 14.27 -2.23 7.88
N TRP A 445 14.46 -1.54 9.01
CA TRP A 445 15.43 -1.90 10.04
C TRP A 445 14.99 -3.09 10.93
N GLU A 446 13.71 -3.46 10.92
CA GLU A 446 13.14 -4.57 11.68
C GLU A 446 12.84 -5.78 10.79
N THR A 447 13.14 -5.67 9.50
CA THR A 447 12.84 -6.71 8.51
C THR A 447 14.08 -7.55 8.22
N PHE A 448 13.91 -8.86 8.24
CA PHE A 448 14.94 -9.84 7.95
C PHE A 448 14.48 -10.79 6.86
N ARG A 449 15.37 -11.10 5.91
CA ARG A 449 15.19 -12.22 5.00
C ARG A 449 15.69 -13.50 5.67
N VAL A 450 14.87 -14.53 5.70
CA VAL A 450 15.28 -15.86 6.17
C VAL A 450 15.98 -16.59 5.01
N VAL A 451 17.24 -16.95 5.22
CA VAL A 451 18.05 -17.70 4.25
C VAL A 451 18.26 -19.11 4.80
N ALA A 452 17.73 -20.11 4.09
CA ALA A 452 17.95 -21.52 4.45
C ALA A 452 19.37 -21.96 4.10
N ASN A 453 20.03 -22.64 5.03
CA ASN A 453 21.36 -23.21 4.83
C ASN A 453 21.26 -24.72 4.52
N SER A 454 22.26 -25.28 3.85
CA SER A 454 22.32 -26.69 3.46
C SER A 454 22.33 -27.67 4.63
N ASP A 455 22.70 -27.21 5.82
CA ASP A 455 22.76 -28.01 7.06
C ASP A 455 21.45 -27.94 7.89
N GLY A 456 20.38 -27.39 7.32
CA GLY A 456 19.07 -27.24 7.95
C GLY A 456 18.96 -26.03 8.90
N SER A 457 20.03 -25.28 9.11
CA SER A 457 19.96 -24.00 9.82
C SER A 457 19.38 -22.89 8.95
N VAL A 458 19.10 -21.73 9.57
CA VAL A 458 18.78 -20.50 8.85
C VAL A 458 19.75 -19.40 9.22
N SER A 459 19.87 -18.43 8.31
CA SER A 459 20.56 -17.17 8.58
C SER A 459 19.59 -16.01 8.36
N LEU A 460 19.72 -14.95 9.16
CA LEU A 460 18.89 -13.76 9.07
C LEU A 460 19.67 -12.65 8.38
N LEU A 461 19.22 -12.23 7.19
CA LEU A 461 19.78 -11.10 6.46
C LEU A 461 18.96 -9.85 6.75
N ALA A 462 19.51 -8.87 7.47
CA ALA A 462 18.88 -7.59 7.72
C ALA A 462 18.70 -6.81 6.41
N THR A 463 17.46 -6.40 6.09
CA THR A 463 17.16 -5.75 4.80
C THR A 463 17.69 -4.32 4.72
N ALA A 464 17.87 -3.65 5.86
CA ALA A 464 18.33 -2.28 5.93
C ALA A 464 19.77 -2.08 5.43
N ASN A 465 20.66 -3.03 5.71
CA ASN A 465 22.08 -2.92 5.38
C ASN A 465 22.61 -4.09 4.54
N ASN A 466 21.75 -5.05 4.21
CA ASN A 466 22.11 -6.27 3.46
C ASN A 466 23.26 -7.07 4.13
N ARG A 467 23.20 -7.22 5.46
CA ARG A 467 24.19 -7.95 6.27
C ARG A 467 23.52 -9.06 7.07
N TYR A 468 24.25 -10.17 7.22
CA TYR A 468 23.81 -11.27 8.06
C TYR A 468 24.01 -10.96 9.55
N VAL A 469 23.03 -11.36 10.35
CA VAL A 469 23.09 -11.30 11.80
C VAL A 469 24.06 -12.35 12.30
N ALA A 470 25.03 -11.95 13.12
CA ALA A 470 26.02 -12.80 13.74
C ALA A 470 25.85 -12.82 15.27
N ALA A 471 25.95 -14.01 15.89
CA ALA A 471 26.13 -14.17 17.33
C ALA A 471 27.59 -13.91 17.67
N GLU A 472 27.94 -12.66 17.94
CA GLU A 472 29.31 -12.19 18.08
C GLU A 472 30.09 -12.90 19.21
N ASN A 473 31.40 -13.03 19.04
CA ASN A 473 32.31 -13.71 19.96
C ASN A 473 31.81 -15.13 20.32
N ALA A 474 31.43 -15.89 19.27
CA ALA A 474 30.83 -17.23 19.43
C ALA A 474 29.62 -17.25 20.36
N GLY A 475 28.80 -16.21 20.32
CA GLY A 475 27.58 -16.04 21.12
C GLY A 475 27.81 -15.47 22.52
N ALA A 476 29.03 -15.14 22.89
CA ALA A 476 29.32 -14.49 24.19
C ALA A 476 29.14 -12.97 24.17
N ALA A 477 28.88 -12.38 23.00
CA ALA A 477 28.55 -10.96 22.83
C ALA A 477 27.19 -10.80 22.13
N ALA A 478 26.71 -9.54 22.08
CA ALA A 478 25.41 -9.22 21.46
C ALA A 478 25.36 -9.56 19.97
N LEU A 479 24.17 -9.83 19.46
CA LEU A 479 23.92 -10.03 18.04
C LEU A 479 24.13 -8.71 17.27
N VAL A 480 24.82 -8.78 16.13
CA VAL A 480 25.04 -7.63 15.24
C VAL A 480 24.81 -8.04 13.78
N ALA A 481 24.13 -7.22 12.99
CA ALA A 481 23.96 -7.43 11.54
C ALA A 481 25.12 -6.80 10.75
N ASN A 482 26.27 -7.46 10.71
CA ASN A 482 27.51 -6.89 10.17
C ASN A 482 28.28 -7.80 9.19
N ARG A 483 27.81 -9.01 8.90
CA ARG A 483 28.54 -9.98 8.06
C ARG A 483 28.07 -9.95 6.61
N THR A 484 29.02 -10.11 5.69
CA THR A 484 28.75 -10.22 4.25
C THR A 484 28.57 -11.65 3.77
N ALA A 485 28.96 -12.63 4.59
CA ALA A 485 28.89 -14.05 4.28
C ALA A 485 28.42 -14.85 5.51
N ILE A 486 27.88 -16.04 5.26
CA ILE A 486 27.41 -16.95 6.30
C ILE A 486 28.58 -17.85 6.72
N GLY A 487 28.98 -17.77 7.99
CA GLY A 487 29.88 -18.66 8.68
C GLY A 487 29.17 -19.42 9.79
N GLY A 488 29.92 -19.80 10.83
CA GLY A 488 29.31 -20.51 11.98
C GLY A 488 28.51 -19.62 12.93
N TRP A 489 28.84 -18.34 12.99
CA TRP A 489 28.17 -17.39 13.90
C TRP A 489 26.85 -16.83 13.37
N GLU A 490 26.60 -16.97 12.07
CA GLU A 490 25.41 -16.48 11.35
C GLU A 490 24.31 -17.54 11.24
N LYS A 491 24.52 -18.73 11.84
CA LYS A 491 23.62 -19.86 11.77
C LYS A 491 22.78 -20.00 13.03
N PHE A 492 21.46 -20.06 12.82
CA PHE A 492 20.47 -20.20 13.88
C PHE A 492 19.50 -21.33 13.55
N ASP A 493 18.91 -21.93 14.59
CA ASP A 493 17.67 -22.71 14.48
C ASP A 493 16.51 -21.83 14.91
N ILE A 494 15.44 -21.80 14.11
CA ILE A 494 14.14 -21.25 14.54
C ILE A 494 13.34 -22.43 15.09
N VAL A 495 13.07 -22.43 16.38
CA VAL A 495 12.31 -23.47 17.06
C VAL A 495 10.99 -22.93 17.62
N PRO A 496 9.96 -23.77 17.86
CA PRO A 496 8.76 -23.34 18.56
C PRO A 496 9.13 -22.70 19.89
N GLY A 497 8.50 -21.52 20.20
CA GLY A 497 8.77 -20.73 21.40
C GLY A 497 7.92 -21.09 22.59
#